data_926d8d04a009182cd0b5db99e969d31f
#
_entry.id   926d8d04a009182cd0b5db99e969d31f
#
_cell.length_a   1.000
_cell.length_b   1.000
_cell.length_c   1.000
_cell.angle_alpha   90.00
_cell.angle_beta   90.00
_cell.angle_gamma   90.00
#
_symmetry.space_group_name_H-M   'P 1'
#
loop_
_entity.id
_entity.type
_entity.pdbx_description
1 polymer ?
#
loop_
_entity_poly.entity_id
_entity_poly.type
_entity_poly.pdbx_seq_one_letter_code
_entity_poly.pdbx_strand_id
1 'polypeptide(L)'
;DELDFDVPLDFNMAADFAPCESKSLGLYAVVDSTDWLEKCLQQGIKTAQLRVKNKTQDELDELIKHAVELGKQYNAQVFINDYWQLAIKHGAYGVHLGQEDLDIANLAAIKDAGLRLGLSTHGFYEMLRAHNYRPSYMAFGAIYPTTTKDMTGQIQGLEKLIKFVPLMQSYPKVAIGGIDLSRAEQVAKTGVGSVAVVRAITEADNYVEAISALQVAIRSAH
;
A
#
# COMPACT_ATOMS: atom_id res chain seq x y z
N ASP A 1 17.83 6.91 -13.83
CA ASP A 1 17.79 8.37 -14.05
C ASP A 1 18.03 9.03 -12.71
N GLU A 2 19.23 9.56 -12.51
CA GLU A 2 19.53 10.41 -11.38
C GLU A 2 18.87 11.76 -11.63
N LEU A 3 17.75 11.99 -10.94
CA LEU A 3 17.19 13.32 -10.84
C LEU A 3 18.05 14.09 -9.85
N ASP A 4 18.85 15.02 -10.36
CA ASP A 4 19.59 15.96 -9.54
C ASP A 4 18.58 17.03 -9.07
N PHE A 5 18.14 16.92 -7.82
CA PHE A 5 17.18 17.86 -7.25
C PHE A 5 17.92 19.06 -6.64
N ASP A 6 18.36 19.97 -7.49
CA ASP A 6 18.86 21.29 -7.06
C ASP A 6 17.73 22.29 -6.70
N VAL A 7 16.47 21.88 -6.87
CA VAL A 7 15.32 22.75 -6.56
C VAL A 7 14.61 22.21 -5.31
N PRO A 8 14.39 23.06 -4.30
CA PRO A 8 13.56 22.68 -3.16
C PRO A 8 12.16 22.38 -3.67
N LEU A 9 11.79 21.09 -3.70
CA LEU A 9 10.43 20.70 -4.00
C LEU A 9 9.59 20.91 -2.74
N ASP A 10 8.58 21.74 -2.83
CA ASP A 10 7.65 21.95 -1.72
C ASP A 10 6.66 20.79 -1.66
N PHE A 11 7.01 19.74 -0.92
CA PHE A 11 6.16 18.59 -0.67
C PHE A 11 5.26 18.74 0.56
N ASN A 12 5.15 19.95 1.11
CA ASN A 12 4.36 20.22 2.32
C ASN A 12 2.88 20.48 2.04
N MET A 13 2.41 20.22 0.84
CA MET A 13 1.00 20.39 0.50
C MET A 13 0.15 19.29 1.10
N ALA A 14 -0.99 19.65 1.65
CA ALA A 14 -1.96 18.69 2.16
C ALA A 14 -2.46 17.75 1.05
N ALA A 15 -2.77 16.51 1.42
CA ALA A 15 -3.39 15.56 0.50
C ALA A 15 -4.73 16.09 -0.02
N ASP A 16 -5.02 15.85 -1.30
CA ASP A 16 -6.33 16.17 -1.90
C ASP A 16 -7.39 15.11 -1.54
N PHE A 17 -6.96 13.90 -1.26
CA PHE A 17 -7.82 12.79 -0.86
C PHE A 17 -7.90 12.73 0.67
N ALA A 18 -8.93 12.06 1.18
CA ALA A 18 -9.10 11.87 2.62
C ALA A 18 -7.82 11.26 3.24
N PRO A 19 -7.42 11.70 4.45
CA PRO A 19 -6.18 11.22 5.05
C PRO A 19 -6.34 9.82 5.64
N CYS A 20 -5.23 9.07 5.69
CA CYS A 20 -5.12 7.87 6.52
C CYS A 20 -5.10 8.25 8.01
N GLU A 21 -5.32 7.28 8.89
CA GLU A 21 -5.37 7.52 10.35
C GLU A 21 -4.05 8.04 10.92
N SER A 22 -2.92 7.66 10.30
CA SER A 22 -1.58 8.13 10.70
C SER A 22 -0.62 8.13 9.53
N LYS A 23 0.56 8.73 9.71
CA LYS A 23 1.65 8.69 8.72
C LYS A 23 2.41 7.36 8.73
N SER A 24 2.31 6.59 9.81
CA SER A 24 2.94 5.28 9.95
C SER A 24 1.87 4.21 9.93
N LEU A 25 1.72 3.52 8.80
CA LEU A 25 0.70 2.48 8.63
C LEU A 25 1.13 1.12 9.16
N GLY A 26 2.40 0.96 9.55
CA GLY A 26 2.93 -0.26 10.13
C GLY A 26 2.99 -1.43 9.16
N LEU A 27 2.68 -2.62 9.64
CA LEU A 27 2.60 -3.81 8.79
C LEU A 27 1.37 -3.70 7.88
N TYR A 28 1.62 -3.79 6.58
CA TYR A 28 0.61 -3.68 5.52
C TYR A 28 0.50 -5.03 4.82
N ALA A 29 -0.62 -5.73 4.98
CA ALA A 29 -0.83 -7.04 4.36
C ALA A 29 -1.51 -6.89 2.99
N VAL A 30 -0.92 -7.46 1.95
CA VAL A 30 -1.55 -7.59 0.63
C VAL A 30 -2.01 -9.02 0.45
N VAL A 31 -3.31 -9.22 0.28
CA VAL A 31 -3.94 -10.54 0.26
C VAL A 31 -4.88 -10.69 -0.94
N ASP A 32 -5.10 -11.93 -1.37
CA ASP A 32 -5.88 -12.27 -2.57
C ASP A 32 -7.25 -12.90 -2.25
N SER A 33 -7.66 -12.91 -0.98
CA SER A 33 -8.95 -13.42 -0.57
C SER A 33 -9.47 -12.74 0.68
N THR A 34 -10.79 -12.76 0.87
CA THR A 34 -11.42 -12.26 2.09
C THR A 34 -11.12 -13.15 3.29
N ASP A 35 -10.86 -14.45 3.08
CA ASP A 35 -10.44 -15.38 4.11
C ASP A 35 -9.07 -14.97 4.70
N TRP A 36 -8.09 -14.71 3.86
CA TRP A 36 -6.81 -14.17 4.29
C TRP A 36 -6.92 -12.78 4.91
N LEU A 37 -7.78 -11.94 4.36
CA LEU A 37 -8.02 -10.61 4.93
C LEU A 37 -8.50 -10.72 6.38
N GLU A 38 -9.51 -11.55 6.63
CA GLU A 38 -10.04 -11.74 7.97
C GLU A 38 -8.98 -12.30 8.93
N LYS A 39 -8.22 -13.31 8.51
CA LYS A 39 -7.12 -13.87 9.30
C LYS A 39 -6.11 -12.81 9.72
N CYS A 40 -5.72 -11.94 8.80
CA CYS A 40 -4.79 -10.84 9.09
C CYS A 40 -5.38 -9.84 10.09
N LEU A 41 -6.63 -9.44 9.89
CA LEU A 41 -7.31 -8.49 10.77
C LEU A 41 -7.52 -9.05 12.18
N GLN A 42 -7.82 -10.34 12.30
CA GLN A 42 -7.93 -11.04 13.59
C GLN A 42 -6.61 -11.01 14.38
N GLN A 43 -5.47 -10.97 13.69
CA GLN A 43 -4.14 -10.87 14.31
C GLN A 43 -3.69 -9.43 14.59
N GLY A 44 -4.58 -8.46 14.44
CA GLY A 44 -4.31 -7.07 14.78
C GLY A 44 -3.66 -6.24 13.69
N ILE A 45 -3.57 -6.74 12.46
CA ILE A 45 -3.15 -5.92 11.31
C ILE A 45 -4.23 -4.86 11.08
N LYS A 46 -3.81 -3.60 10.97
CA LYS A 46 -4.72 -2.45 10.83
C LYS A 46 -4.77 -1.88 9.42
N THR A 47 -3.85 -2.26 8.56
CA THR A 47 -3.82 -1.81 7.16
C THR A 47 -3.59 -2.99 6.24
N ALA A 48 -4.47 -3.15 5.27
CA ALA A 48 -4.42 -4.26 4.33
C ALA A 48 -4.96 -3.84 2.97
N GLN A 49 -4.61 -4.62 1.95
CA GLN A 49 -5.11 -4.45 0.59
C GLN A 49 -5.66 -5.78 0.08
N LEU A 50 -6.87 -5.75 -0.44
CA LEU A 50 -7.44 -6.86 -1.19
C LEU A 50 -7.05 -6.70 -2.66
N ARG A 51 -6.24 -7.63 -3.16
CA ARG A 51 -5.78 -7.68 -4.54
C ARG A 51 -6.17 -9.00 -5.17
N VAL A 52 -7.27 -9.01 -5.92
CA VAL A 52 -7.82 -10.18 -6.57
C VAL A 52 -7.72 -10.06 -8.09
N LYS A 53 -7.55 -11.19 -8.76
CA LYS A 53 -7.45 -11.31 -10.21
C LYS A 53 -8.37 -12.42 -10.69
N ASN A 54 -8.74 -12.36 -11.98
CA ASN A 54 -9.44 -13.44 -12.67
C ASN A 54 -10.80 -13.81 -12.02
N LYS A 55 -11.56 -12.81 -11.60
CA LYS A 55 -12.90 -12.95 -11.05
C LYS A 55 -13.94 -12.37 -12.00
N THR A 56 -15.14 -12.95 -11.98
CA THR A 56 -16.29 -12.37 -12.67
C THR A 56 -16.76 -11.09 -11.97
N GLN A 57 -17.56 -10.29 -12.65
CA GLN A 57 -18.11 -9.06 -12.07
C GLN A 57 -18.94 -9.33 -10.80
N ASP A 58 -19.77 -10.39 -10.83
CA ASP A 58 -20.59 -10.77 -9.67
C ASP A 58 -19.74 -11.26 -8.49
N GLU A 59 -18.69 -12.04 -8.77
CA GLU A 59 -17.73 -12.47 -7.74
C GLU A 59 -17.00 -11.29 -7.12
N LEU A 60 -16.55 -10.33 -7.93
CA LEU A 60 -15.88 -9.12 -7.45
C LEU A 60 -16.80 -8.27 -6.58
N ASP A 61 -18.05 -8.10 -6.97
CA ASP A 61 -19.04 -7.33 -6.21
C ASP A 61 -19.19 -7.89 -4.79
N GLU A 62 -19.38 -9.21 -4.66
CA GLU A 62 -19.52 -9.87 -3.37
C GLU A 62 -18.21 -9.85 -2.55
N LEU A 63 -17.06 -10.09 -3.18
CA LEU A 63 -15.76 -10.06 -2.51
C LEU A 63 -15.44 -8.66 -1.95
N ILE A 64 -15.66 -7.62 -2.72
CA ILE A 64 -15.37 -6.24 -2.30
C ILE A 64 -16.34 -5.81 -1.21
N LYS A 65 -17.62 -6.14 -1.34
CA LYS A 65 -18.62 -5.90 -0.28
C LYS A 65 -18.18 -6.53 1.03
N HIS A 66 -17.78 -7.80 1.01
CA HIS A 66 -17.34 -8.52 2.21
C HIS A 66 -16.04 -7.92 2.78
N ALA A 67 -15.08 -7.55 1.93
CA ALA A 67 -13.84 -6.91 2.36
C ALA A 67 -14.11 -5.57 3.07
N VAL A 68 -15.04 -4.78 2.56
CA VAL A 68 -15.46 -3.51 3.19
C VAL A 68 -16.11 -3.76 4.55
N GLU A 69 -16.98 -4.75 4.65
CA GLU A 69 -17.62 -5.15 5.91
C GLU A 69 -16.58 -5.58 6.96
N LEU A 70 -15.60 -6.39 6.57
CA LEU A 70 -14.49 -6.81 7.44
C LEU A 70 -13.66 -5.61 7.92
N GLY A 71 -13.35 -4.68 7.03
CA GLY A 71 -12.65 -3.46 7.40
C GLY A 71 -13.38 -2.65 8.46
N LYS A 72 -14.68 -2.50 8.34
CA LYS A 72 -15.53 -1.83 9.33
C LYS A 72 -15.61 -2.60 10.64
N GLN A 73 -15.79 -3.91 10.56
CA GLN A 73 -15.89 -4.78 11.74
C GLN A 73 -14.64 -4.71 12.62
N TYR A 74 -13.45 -4.71 12.01
CA TYR A 74 -12.18 -4.69 12.72
C TYR A 74 -11.59 -3.29 12.88
N ASN A 75 -12.31 -2.25 12.45
CA ASN A 75 -11.82 -0.86 12.44
C ASN A 75 -10.45 -0.75 11.76
N ALA A 76 -10.33 -1.33 10.57
CA ALA A 76 -9.11 -1.42 9.81
C ALA A 76 -9.18 -0.61 8.51
N GLN A 77 -8.02 -0.17 8.04
CA GLN A 77 -7.85 0.53 6.78
C GLN A 77 -7.69 -0.50 5.66
N VAL A 78 -8.80 -0.89 5.01
CA VAL A 78 -8.79 -1.86 3.93
C VAL A 78 -8.90 -1.16 2.59
N PHE A 79 -7.86 -1.28 1.78
CA PHE A 79 -7.79 -0.73 0.43
C PHE A 79 -8.17 -1.79 -0.60
N ILE A 80 -8.97 -1.40 -1.58
CA ILE A 80 -9.33 -2.25 -2.72
C ILE A 80 -8.40 -1.93 -3.88
N ASN A 81 -7.71 -2.94 -4.40
CA ASN A 81 -6.84 -2.76 -5.56
C ASN A 81 -7.65 -2.72 -6.85
N ASP A 82 -7.43 -1.73 -7.69
CA ASP A 82 -7.96 -1.50 -9.05
C ASP A 82 -9.46 -1.18 -9.15
N TYR A 83 -10.35 -1.93 -8.53
CA TYR A 83 -11.81 -1.88 -8.74
C TYR A 83 -12.48 -0.71 -8.01
N TRP A 84 -12.13 0.51 -8.40
CA TRP A 84 -12.55 1.73 -7.73
C TRP A 84 -14.06 1.98 -7.79
N GLN A 85 -14.75 1.58 -8.88
CA GLN A 85 -16.20 1.74 -8.99
C GLN A 85 -16.94 0.89 -7.96
N LEU A 86 -16.54 -0.37 -7.77
CA LEU A 86 -17.10 -1.24 -6.74
C LEU A 86 -16.70 -0.78 -5.32
N ALA A 87 -15.51 -0.25 -5.16
CA ALA A 87 -15.08 0.35 -3.90
C ALA A 87 -15.98 1.54 -3.51
N ILE A 88 -16.32 2.41 -4.46
CA ILE A 88 -17.26 3.51 -4.24
C ILE A 88 -18.66 2.96 -3.89
N LYS A 89 -19.14 2.01 -4.68
CA LYS A 89 -20.48 1.40 -4.49
C LYS A 89 -20.67 0.88 -3.06
N HIS A 90 -19.67 0.19 -2.52
CA HIS A 90 -19.75 -0.43 -1.19
C HIS A 90 -19.22 0.44 -0.05
N GLY A 91 -18.77 1.65 -0.33
CA GLY A 91 -18.26 2.56 0.69
C GLY A 91 -16.96 2.10 1.33
N ALA A 92 -16.01 1.64 0.53
CA ALA A 92 -14.68 1.23 0.98
C ALA A 92 -13.93 2.37 1.68
N TYR A 93 -12.98 2.01 2.53
CA TYR A 93 -12.06 2.97 3.14
C TYR A 93 -11.22 3.70 2.09
N GLY A 94 -10.70 2.96 1.12
CA GLY A 94 -9.90 3.51 0.05
C GLY A 94 -9.64 2.54 -1.09
N VAL A 95 -8.96 3.03 -2.11
CA VAL A 95 -8.51 2.27 -3.27
C VAL A 95 -7.00 2.40 -3.44
N HIS A 96 -6.39 1.38 -4.01
CA HIS A 96 -4.99 1.40 -4.41
C HIS A 96 -4.90 1.26 -5.92
N LEU A 97 -4.24 2.21 -6.59
CA LEU A 97 -4.09 2.25 -8.03
C LEU A 97 -2.62 2.24 -8.46
N GLY A 98 -2.36 1.72 -9.65
CA GLY A 98 -1.08 1.83 -10.33
C GLY A 98 -0.97 3.06 -11.22
N GLN A 99 0.20 3.29 -11.80
CA GLN A 99 0.46 4.45 -12.68
C GLN A 99 -0.41 4.44 -13.94
N GLU A 100 -0.67 3.25 -14.48
CA GLU A 100 -1.53 3.06 -15.65
C GLU A 100 -2.97 3.49 -15.41
N ASP A 101 -3.45 3.38 -14.18
CA ASP A 101 -4.82 3.73 -13.81
C ASP A 101 -5.04 5.24 -13.72
N LEU A 102 -3.99 6.03 -13.55
CA LEU A 102 -4.08 7.49 -13.40
C LEU A 102 -4.68 8.18 -14.62
N ASP A 103 -4.51 7.58 -15.79
CA ASP A 103 -5.01 8.14 -17.05
C ASP A 103 -6.45 7.71 -17.38
N ILE A 104 -6.94 6.66 -16.75
CA ILE A 104 -8.24 6.03 -17.09
C ILE A 104 -9.24 6.04 -15.95
N ALA A 105 -8.81 6.09 -14.70
CA ALA A 105 -9.72 6.13 -13.55
C ALA A 105 -10.30 7.53 -13.36
N ASN A 106 -11.56 7.58 -12.92
CA ASN A 106 -12.18 8.85 -12.54
C ASN A 106 -11.78 9.21 -11.10
N LEU A 107 -10.63 9.88 -10.96
CA LEU A 107 -10.08 10.27 -9.67
C LEU A 107 -10.98 11.25 -8.91
N ALA A 108 -11.68 12.13 -9.64
CA ALA A 108 -12.64 13.06 -9.04
C ALA A 108 -13.79 12.31 -8.35
N ALA A 109 -14.30 11.26 -8.99
CA ALA A 109 -15.36 10.42 -8.40
C ALA A 109 -14.88 9.71 -7.12
N ILE A 110 -13.64 9.22 -7.11
CA ILE A 110 -13.02 8.59 -5.93
C ILE A 110 -12.91 9.60 -4.78
N LYS A 111 -12.42 10.79 -5.08
CA LYS A 111 -12.29 11.89 -4.12
C LYS A 111 -13.64 12.34 -3.57
N ASP A 112 -14.62 12.57 -4.45
CA ASP A 112 -15.96 13.04 -4.08
C ASP A 112 -16.71 12.00 -3.24
N ALA A 113 -16.44 10.72 -3.42
CA ALA A 113 -16.97 9.65 -2.59
C ALA A 113 -16.30 9.55 -1.20
N GLY A 114 -15.25 10.33 -0.95
CA GLY A 114 -14.55 10.37 0.33
C GLY A 114 -13.58 9.21 0.56
N LEU A 115 -13.21 8.48 -0.50
CA LEU A 115 -12.25 7.38 -0.39
C LEU A 115 -10.81 7.90 -0.30
N ARG A 116 -9.97 7.16 0.41
CA ARG A 116 -8.52 7.35 0.39
C ARG A 116 -7.97 6.76 -0.91
N LEU A 117 -6.87 7.34 -1.38
CA LEU A 117 -6.16 6.90 -2.58
C LEU A 117 -4.72 6.56 -2.24
N GLY A 118 -4.33 5.30 -2.46
CA GLY A 118 -2.94 4.88 -2.47
C GLY A 118 -2.44 4.72 -3.88
N LEU A 119 -1.21 5.15 -4.15
CA LEU A 119 -0.59 5.05 -5.47
C LEU A 119 0.73 4.29 -5.41
N SER A 120 0.90 3.33 -6.32
CA SER A 120 2.19 2.67 -6.55
C SER A 120 3.13 3.56 -7.34
N THR A 121 4.41 3.58 -6.95
CA THR A 121 5.48 4.26 -7.66
C THR A 121 6.70 3.35 -7.81
N HIS A 122 7.40 3.46 -8.96
CA HIS A 122 8.56 2.65 -9.34
C HIS A 122 9.72 3.55 -9.77
N GLY A 123 10.13 4.46 -8.89
CA GLY A 123 11.20 5.41 -9.14
C GLY A 123 10.76 6.85 -8.94
N PHE A 124 11.71 7.78 -9.02
CA PHE A 124 11.49 9.18 -8.69
C PHE A 124 10.57 9.92 -9.67
N TYR A 125 10.60 9.55 -10.95
CA TYR A 125 9.68 10.14 -11.93
C TYR A 125 8.23 9.84 -11.60
N GLU A 126 7.91 8.59 -11.30
CA GLU A 126 6.56 8.18 -10.91
C GLU A 126 6.15 8.75 -9.55
N MET A 127 7.11 8.91 -8.64
CA MET A 127 6.90 9.60 -7.37
C MET A 127 6.42 11.04 -7.60
N LEU A 128 7.10 11.77 -8.47
CA LEU A 128 6.72 13.16 -8.82
C LEU A 128 5.37 13.21 -9.51
N ARG A 129 5.10 12.27 -10.42
CA ARG A 129 3.80 12.16 -11.08
C ARG A 129 2.69 11.90 -10.06
N ALA A 130 2.89 10.97 -9.14
CA ALA A 130 1.94 10.66 -8.08
C ALA A 130 1.70 11.89 -7.17
N HIS A 131 2.74 12.66 -6.87
CA HIS A 131 2.62 13.88 -6.07
C HIS A 131 1.68 14.92 -6.70
N ASN A 132 1.58 14.99 -8.01
CA ASN A 132 0.64 15.88 -8.70
C ASN A 132 -0.83 15.59 -8.34
N TYR A 133 -1.14 14.36 -7.97
CA TYR A 133 -2.48 13.94 -7.57
C TYR A 133 -2.70 14.01 -6.06
N ARG A 134 -1.66 14.23 -5.28
CA ARG A 134 -1.67 14.34 -3.81
C ARG A 134 -2.50 13.23 -3.14
N PRO A 135 -2.07 11.95 -3.31
CA PRO A 135 -2.79 10.80 -2.77
C PRO A 135 -2.75 10.75 -1.25
N SER A 136 -3.51 9.82 -0.66
CA SER A 136 -3.50 9.58 0.77
C SER A 136 -2.23 8.89 1.25
N TYR A 137 -1.62 8.03 0.43
CA TYR A 137 -0.30 7.45 0.65
C TYR A 137 0.39 7.11 -0.68
N MET A 138 1.72 6.94 -0.62
CA MET A 138 2.54 6.46 -1.73
C MET A 138 3.22 5.14 -1.38
N ALA A 139 3.16 4.17 -2.30
CA ALA A 139 3.93 2.95 -2.21
C ALA A 139 5.13 3.01 -3.15
N PHE A 140 6.28 2.55 -2.69
CA PHE A 140 7.54 2.56 -3.42
C PHE A 140 8.12 1.14 -3.51
N GLY A 141 8.40 0.67 -4.70
CA GLY A 141 8.92 -0.68 -4.93
C GLY A 141 9.27 -0.94 -6.40
N ALA A 142 9.69 -2.17 -6.72
CA ALA A 142 9.97 -3.21 -5.72
C ALA A 142 11.30 -2.95 -5.05
N ILE A 143 11.37 -3.12 -3.73
CA ILE A 143 12.62 -2.94 -2.99
C ILE A 143 13.57 -4.11 -3.28
N TYR A 144 13.06 -5.33 -3.30
CA TYR A 144 13.79 -6.56 -3.62
C TYR A 144 13.13 -7.31 -4.77
N PRO A 145 13.84 -8.25 -5.41
CA PRO A 145 13.23 -9.09 -6.44
C PRO A 145 11.99 -9.82 -5.93
N THR A 146 10.95 -9.86 -6.78
CA THR A 146 9.68 -10.53 -6.46
C THR A 146 9.07 -11.16 -7.70
N THR A 147 8.33 -12.24 -7.52
CA THR A 147 7.55 -12.90 -8.56
C THR A 147 6.04 -12.70 -8.39
N THR A 148 5.61 -11.99 -7.34
CA THR A 148 4.19 -11.74 -7.06
C THR A 148 3.52 -10.86 -8.11
N LYS A 149 4.27 -9.92 -8.66
CA LYS A 149 3.86 -9.05 -9.78
C LYS A 149 4.91 -9.16 -10.86
N ASP A 150 4.48 -9.14 -12.13
CA ASP A 150 5.42 -9.01 -13.24
C ASP A 150 6.15 -7.66 -13.10
N MET A 151 7.41 -7.75 -12.71
CA MET A 151 8.26 -6.59 -12.51
C MET A 151 9.09 -6.37 -13.77
N THR A 152 8.46 -5.74 -14.77
CA THR A 152 9.17 -5.27 -15.96
C THR A 152 10.05 -4.05 -15.66
N GLY A 153 9.92 -3.47 -14.46
CA GLY A 153 10.71 -2.36 -13.98
C GLY A 153 11.96 -2.79 -13.24
N GLN A 154 12.84 -1.82 -13.00
CA GLN A 154 14.06 -2.02 -12.21
C GLN A 154 13.72 -2.24 -10.73
N ILE A 155 14.51 -3.10 -10.07
CA ILE A 155 14.51 -3.22 -8.62
C ILE A 155 15.05 -1.92 -8.02
N GLN A 156 14.32 -1.32 -7.09
CA GLN A 156 14.69 -0.03 -6.51
C GLN A 156 15.81 -0.15 -5.47
N GLY A 157 15.70 -1.13 -4.58
CA GLY A 157 16.68 -1.34 -3.50
C GLY A 157 16.54 -0.37 -2.33
N LEU A 158 17.26 -0.68 -1.26
CA LEU A 158 17.26 0.15 -0.04
C LEU A 158 17.84 1.55 -0.26
N GLU A 159 18.85 1.70 -1.10
CA GLU A 159 19.49 3.01 -1.35
C GLU A 159 18.50 4.02 -1.90
N LYS A 160 17.66 3.61 -2.87
CA LYS A 160 16.62 4.49 -3.41
C LYS A 160 15.51 4.75 -2.41
N LEU A 161 15.15 3.74 -1.59
CA LEU A 161 14.17 3.93 -0.53
C LEU A 161 14.65 4.97 0.50
N ILE A 162 15.90 4.91 0.90
CA ILE A 162 16.51 5.88 1.83
C ILE A 162 16.44 7.31 1.27
N LYS A 163 16.60 7.48 -0.04
CA LYS A 163 16.44 8.79 -0.71
C LYS A 163 14.97 9.20 -0.84
N PHE A 164 14.09 8.25 -1.10
CA PHE A 164 12.64 8.48 -1.26
C PHE A 164 11.98 8.98 0.03
N VAL A 165 12.32 8.38 1.17
CA VAL A 165 11.68 8.68 2.46
C VAL A 165 11.71 10.17 2.83
N PRO A 166 12.87 10.87 2.84
CA PRO A 166 12.90 12.27 3.21
C PRO A 166 12.24 13.20 2.20
N LEU A 167 12.14 12.81 0.93
CA LEU A 167 11.47 13.60 -0.11
C LEU A 167 9.95 13.62 0.07
N MET A 168 9.38 12.58 0.65
CA MET A 168 7.93 12.40 0.77
C MET A 168 7.45 12.48 2.23
N GLN A 169 8.02 13.37 3.04
CA GLN A 169 7.73 13.47 4.47
C GLN A 169 6.26 13.76 4.80
N SER A 170 5.55 14.48 3.94
CA SER A 170 4.14 14.80 4.15
C SER A 170 3.19 13.62 3.89
N TYR A 171 3.67 12.57 3.26
CA TYR A 171 2.86 11.39 2.94
C TYR A 171 3.14 10.23 3.88
N PRO A 172 2.10 9.45 4.24
CA PRO A 172 2.31 8.05 4.61
C PRO A 172 2.99 7.31 3.44
N LYS A 173 4.02 6.52 3.74
CA LYS A 173 4.84 5.83 2.75
C LYS A 173 4.87 4.35 3.02
N VAL A 174 4.77 3.55 1.97
CA VAL A 174 4.76 2.09 2.04
C VAL A 174 5.88 1.53 1.18
N ALA A 175 6.78 0.76 1.77
CA ALA A 175 7.77 -0.01 1.02
C ALA A 175 7.18 -1.36 0.67
N ILE A 176 7.30 -1.76 -0.59
CA ILE A 176 6.76 -3.02 -1.10
C ILE A 176 7.75 -3.72 -2.04
N GLY A 177 7.64 -5.02 -2.13
CA GLY A 177 8.36 -5.86 -3.09
C GLY A 177 9.43 -6.73 -2.48
N GLY A 178 9.17 -8.03 -2.41
CA GLY A 178 10.12 -9.05 -1.97
C GLY A 178 10.53 -8.92 -0.50
N ILE A 179 9.71 -8.32 0.35
CA ILE A 179 10.01 -8.13 1.76
C ILE A 179 9.49 -9.32 2.56
N ASP A 180 10.41 -9.99 3.23
CA ASP A 180 10.15 -11.08 4.16
C ASP A 180 10.58 -10.68 5.58
N LEU A 181 10.43 -11.59 6.54
CA LEU A 181 10.81 -11.34 7.93
C LEU A 181 12.28 -10.94 8.08
N SER A 182 13.18 -11.56 7.31
CA SER A 182 14.62 -11.28 7.38
C SER A 182 14.99 -9.85 6.91
N ARG A 183 14.13 -9.22 6.13
CA ARG A 183 14.33 -7.89 5.53
C ARG A 183 13.49 -6.79 6.18
N ALA A 184 12.41 -7.15 6.86
CA ALA A 184 11.41 -6.20 7.36
C ALA A 184 11.99 -5.15 8.31
N GLU A 185 12.85 -5.54 9.25
CA GLU A 185 13.48 -4.60 10.19
C GLU A 185 14.37 -3.59 9.48
N GLN A 186 15.20 -4.06 8.54
CA GLN A 186 16.10 -3.21 7.76
C GLN A 186 15.33 -2.20 6.90
N VAL A 187 14.22 -2.62 6.30
CA VAL A 187 13.34 -1.72 5.54
C VAL A 187 12.68 -0.70 6.47
N ALA A 188 12.18 -1.13 7.61
CA ALA A 188 11.54 -0.23 8.59
C ALA A 188 12.53 0.81 9.15
N LYS A 189 13.81 0.47 9.32
CA LYS A 189 14.86 1.39 9.78
C LYS A 189 15.12 2.56 8.84
N THR A 190 14.65 2.49 7.60
CA THR A 190 14.73 3.64 6.67
C THR A 190 13.81 4.80 7.06
N GLY A 191 12.89 4.58 8.00
CA GLY A 191 11.88 5.57 8.38
C GLY A 191 10.65 5.59 7.48
N VAL A 192 10.48 4.58 6.62
CA VAL A 192 9.36 4.52 5.66
C VAL A 192 7.98 4.51 6.34
N GLY A 193 7.89 3.97 7.55
CA GLY A 193 6.68 3.97 8.36
C GLY A 193 5.70 2.84 8.07
N SER A 194 5.77 2.21 6.91
CA SER A 194 4.94 1.05 6.57
C SER A 194 5.69 0.08 5.67
N VAL A 195 5.52 -1.20 5.97
CA VAL A 195 6.14 -2.30 5.23
C VAL A 195 5.05 -3.24 4.74
N ALA A 196 4.92 -3.37 3.42
CA ALA A 196 3.96 -4.26 2.80
C ALA A 196 4.56 -5.62 2.52
N VAL A 197 3.80 -6.66 2.86
CA VAL A 197 4.18 -8.06 2.66
C VAL A 197 3.05 -8.84 2.00
N VAL A 198 3.40 -9.87 1.25
CA VAL A 198 2.47 -10.81 0.62
C VAL A 198 2.77 -12.22 1.12
N ARG A 199 3.78 -12.85 0.57
CA ARG A 199 4.15 -14.25 0.82
C ARG A 199 4.69 -14.49 2.23
N ALA A 200 5.29 -13.50 2.84
CA ALA A 200 5.76 -13.59 4.23
C ALA A 200 4.66 -14.04 5.20
N ILE A 201 3.39 -13.78 4.85
CA ILE A 201 2.23 -14.22 5.61
C ILE A 201 1.59 -15.45 4.95
N THR A 202 1.24 -15.36 3.68
CA THR A 202 0.40 -16.38 3.01
C THR A 202 1.14 -17.69 2.73
N GLU A 203 2.47 -17.67 2.66
CA GLU A 203 3.30 -18.87 2.47
C GLU A 203 4.03 -19.29 3.75
N ALA A 204 3.75 -18.68 4.90
CA ALA A 204 4.34 -19.06 6.17
C ALA A 204 3.74 -20.38 6.67
N ASP A 205 4.57 -21.22 7.30
CA ASP A 205 4.10 -22.46 7.96
C ASP A 205 3.09 -22.16 9.07
N ASN A 206 3.33 -21.07 9.81
CA ASN A 206 2.43 -20.55 10.83
C ASN A 206 2.25 -19.03 10.63
N TYR A 207 1.14 -18.64 10.02
CA TYR A 207 0.89 -17.22 9.72
C TYR A 207 0.71 -16.35 10.97
N VAL A 208 0.21 -16.90 12.06
CA VAL A 208 0.04 -16.18 13.33
C VAL A 208 1.40 -15.77 13.91
N GLU A 209 2.35 -16.70 13.95
CA GLU A 209 3.71 -16.44 14.38
C GLU A 209 4.43 -15.48 13.42
N ALA A 210 4.24 -15.66 12.10
CA ALA A 210 4.83 -14.80 11.08
C ALA A 210 4.36 -13.34 11.24
N ILE A 211 3.06 -13.12 11.41
CA ILE A 211 2.51 -11.77 11.63
C ILE A 211 3.08 -11.15 12.91
N SER A 212 3.10 -11.90 14.00
CA SER A 212 3.66 -11.41 15.27
C SER A 212 5.13 -11.01 15.13
N ALA A 213 5.94 -11.85 14.50
CA ALA A 213 7.36 -11.58 14.27
C ALA A 213 7.59 -10.36 13.37
N LEU A 214 6.80 -10.21 12.31
CA LEU A 214 6.85 -9.03 11.42
C LEU A 214 6.49 -7.74 12.18
N GLN A 215 5.44 -7.77 12.99
CA GLN A 215 5.03 -6.63 13.80
C GLN A 215 6.12 -6.21 14.79
N VAL A 216 6.78 -7.18 15.43
CA VAL A 216 7.91 -6.92 16.34
C VAL A 216 9.08 -6.31 15.58
N ALA A 217 9.46 -6.89 14.43
CA ALA A 217 10.57 -6.40 13.62
C ALA A 217 10.37 -4.95 13.17
N ILE A 218 9.16 -4.60 12.75
CA ILE A 218 8.82 -3.24 12.30
C ILE A 218 8.83 -2.25 13.49
N ARG A 219 8.27 -2.62 14.63
CA ARG A 219 8.25 -1.76 15.83
C ARG A 219 9.64 -1.55 16.43
N SER A 220 10.49 -2.56 16.38
CA SER A 220 11.86 -2.49 16.92
C SER A 220 12.79 -1.56 16.14
N ALA A 221 12.35 -1.12 14.96
CA ALA A 221 13.09 -0.22 14.08
C ALA A 221 12.95 1.26 14.46
N HIS A 222 12.08 1.61 15.42
CA HIS A 222 11.76 2.99 15.82
C HIS A 222 12.29 3.34 17.19
#